data_fca76ba48c3c740ccf221b2814fe7835
#
_entry.id   fca76ba48c3c740ccf221b2814fe7835
#
_cell.length_a   1.000
_cell.length_b   1.000
_cell.length_c   1.000
_cell.angle_alpha   90.00
_cell.angle_beta   90.00
_cell.angle_gamma   90.00
#
_symmetry.space_group_name_H-M   'P 1'
#
loop_
_entity.id
_entity.type
_entity.pdbx_description
1 polymer ?
#
loop_
_entity_poly.entity_id
_entity_poly.type
_entity_poly.pdbx_seq_one_letter_code
_entity_poly.pdbx_strand_id
1 'polypeptide(L)' 'MKEFLVIKNYKVMSPVVEASFDDEDKAKQYAELCKLRDGGDYCTAKLI' A
#
# COMPACT_ATOMS: atom_id res chain seq x y z
N MET A 1 -3.78 16.62 -2.24
CA MET A 1 -4.67 15.62 -1.64
C MET A 1 -4.11 14.23 -1.92
N LYS A 2 -4.06 13.38 -0.91
CA LYS A 2 -3.45 12.07 -1.07
C LYS A 2 -4.49 11.07 -1.56
N GLU A 3 -4.39 10.71 -2.82
CA GLU A 3 -5.37 9.88 -3.50
C GLU A 3 -4.98 8.41 -3.60
N PHE A 4 -3.71 8.09 -3.35
CA PHE A 4 -3.20 6.74 -3.54
C PHE A 4 -2.84 6.13 -2.21
N LEU A 5 -3.41 4.96 -1.93
CA LEU A 5 -3.23 4.26 -0.67
C LEU A 5 -2.39 3.01 -0.87
N VAL A 6 -1.55 2.71 0.10
CA VAL A 6 -0.89 1.40 0.19
C VAL A 6 -1.61 0.62 1.26
N ILE A 7 -2.16 -0.52 0.89
CA ILE A 7 -2.98 -1.35 1.76
C ILE A 7 -2.25 -2.65 2.04
N LYS A 8 -2.12 -2.96 3.32
CA LYS A 8 -1.53 -4.21 3.75
C LYS A 8 -2.64 -5.22 3.96
N ASN A 9 -2.59 -6.32 3.21
CA ASN A 9 -3.58 -7.38 3.28
C ASN A 9 -3.00 -8.59 4.00
N TYR A 10 -3.50 -8.87 5.18
CA TYR A 10 -3.19 -10.13 5.84
C TYR A 10 -4.30 -11.12 5.51
N LYS A 11 -3.91 -12.35 5.20
CA LYS A 11 -4.88 -13.38 4.85
C LYS A 11 -5.84 -13.68 5.98
N VAL A 12 -5.41 -13.47 7.20
CA VAL A 12 -6.21 -13.80 8.39
C VAL A 12 -6.67 -12.56 9.14
N MET A 13 -6.41 -11.36 8.61
CA MET A 13 -6.75 -10.11 9.27
C MET A 13 -7.38 -9.16 8.28
N SER A 14 -8.09 -8.17 8.81
CA SER A 14 -8.68 -7.14 7.95
C SER A 14 -7.58 -6.31 7.29
N PRO A 15 -7.81 -5.85 6.05
CA PRO A 15 -6.85 -4.97 5.38
C PRO A 15 -6.65 -3.69 6.18
N VAL A 16 -5.43 -3.18 6.17
CA VAL A 16 -5.05 -1.97 6.90
C VAL A 16 -4.37 -1.00 5.94
N VAL A 17 -4.74 0.27 6.02
CA VAL A 17 -4.06 1.30 5.25
C VAL A 17 -2.70 1.57 5.89
N GLU A 18 -1.63 1.23 5.15
CA GLU A 18 -0.27 1.37 5.66
C GLU A 18 0.26 2.78 5.44
N ALA A 19 -0.05 3.37 4.29
CA ALA A 19 0.43 4.71 3.96
C ALA A 19 -0.45 5.31 2.86
N SER A 20 -0.32 6.62 2.66
CA SER A 20 -1.02 7.30 1.59
C SER A 20 -0.08 8.28 0.89
N PHE A 21 -0.30 8.48 -0.40
CA PHE A 21 0.55 9.32 -1.25
C PHE A 21 -0.30 10.11 -2.22
N ASP A 22 0.28 11.22 -2.71
CA ASP A 22 -0.35 12.02 -3.75
C ASP A 22 0.12 11.62 -5.15
N ASP A 23 0.98 10.62 -5.26
CA ASP A 23 1.59 10.19 -6.51
C ASP A 23 1.53 8.66 -6.58
N GLU A 24 1.00 8.15 -7.70
CA GLU A 24 0.83 6.70 -7.89
C GLU A 24 2.18 5.97 -7.88
N ASP A 25 3.19 6.56 -8.51
CA ASP A 25 4.51 5.91 -8.57
C ASP A 25 5.12 5.78 -7.18
N LYS A 26 4.95 6.80 -6.35
CA LYS A 26 5.45 6.74 -4.98
C LYS A 26 4.75 5.65 -4.18
N ALA A 27 3.43 5.51 -4.36
CA ALA A 27 2.67 4.48 -3.69
C ALA A 27 3.15 3.09 -4.09
N LYS A 28 3.36 2.88 -5.40
CA LYS A 28 3.85 1.61 -5.92
C LYS A 28 5.24 1.29 -5.39
N GLN A 29 6.12 2.27 -5.38
CA GLN A 29 7.48 2.08 -4.85
C GLN A 29 7.46 1.71 -3.38
N TYR A 30 6.62 2.37 -2.60
CA TYR A 30 6.49 2.06 -1.19
C TYR A 30 6.00 0.63 -0.98
N ALA A 31 4.99 0.22 -1.74
CA ALA A 31 4.45 -1.13 -1.64
C ALA A 31 5.52 -2.18 -1.98
N GLU A 32 6.32 -1.92 -3.02
CA GLU A 32 7.41 -2.81 -3.40
C GLU A 32 8.46 -2.93 -2.28
N LEU A 33 8.84 -1.81 -1.69
CA LEU A 33 9.81 -1.81 -0.61
C LEU A 33 9.30 -2.60 0.59
N CYS A 34 8.01 -2.44 0.91
CA CYS A 34 7.41 -3.19 2.01
C CYS A 34 7.41 -4.69 1.75
N LYS A 35 7.10 -5.09 0.51
CA LYS A 35 7.13 -6.50 0.14
C LYS A 35 8.52 -7.09 0.29
N LEU A 36 9.53 -6.35 -0.13
CA LEU A 36 10.92 -6.80 -0.02
C LEU A 36 11.38 -6.87 1.42
N ARG A 37 10.90 -5.96 2.24
CA ARG A 37 11.32 -5.87 3.63
C ARG A 37 10.77 -7.01 4.49
N ASP A 38 9.47 -7.29 4.38
CA ASP A 38 8.85 -8.27 5.27
C ASP A 38 8.07 -9.38 4.56
N GLY A 39 8.03 -9.34 3.23
CA GLY A 39 7.37 -10.38 2.46
C GLY A 39 5.85 -10.37 2.59
N GLY A 40 5.28 -9.29 3.10
CA GLY A 40 3.85 -9.20 3.29
C GLY A 40 3.10 -8.94 2.00
N ASP A 41 1.78 -9.01 2.10
CA ASP A 41 0.88 -8.75 0.99
C ASP A 41 0.51 -7.28 0.99
N TYR A 42 0.93 -6.57 -0.05
CA TYR A 42 0.65 -5.14 -0.18
C TYR A 42 0.03 -4.86 -1.55
N CYS A 43 -0.90 -3.95 -1.58
CA CYS A 43 -1.46 -3.49 -2.84
C CYS A 43 -1.68 -1.98 -2.79
N THR A 44 -1.93 -1.40 -3.96
CA THR A 44 -2.23 0.03 -4.03
C THR A 44 -3.66 0.20 -4.51
N ALA A 45 -4.29 1.27 -4.03
CA ALA A 45 -5.65 1.61 -4.43
C ALA A 45 -5.75 3.11 -4.60
N LYS A 46 -6.64 3.53 -5.46
CA LYS A 46 -6.88 4.95 -5.70
C LYS A 46 -8.20 5.36 -5.06
N LEU A 47 -8.16 6.45 -4.33
CA LEU A 47 -9.38 7.07 -3.83
C LEU A 47 -10.05 7.83 -4.97
N ILE A 48 -11.33 7.65 -5.10
CA ILE A 48 -12.12 8.34 -6.12
C ILE A 48 -12.89 9.50 -5.51
#